data_99f4de06adf38260775dc77e1b886b22
#
_entry.id   99f4de06adf38260775dc77e1b886b22
#
_cell.length_a   1.000
_cell.length_b   1.000
_cell.length_c   1.000
_cell.angle_alpha   90.00
_cell.angle_beta   90.00
_cell.angle_gamma   90.00
#
_symmetry.space_group_name_H-M   'P 1'
#
loop_
_entity.id
_entity.type
_entity.pdbx_description
1 polymer ?
#
loop_
_entity_poly.entity_id
_entity_poly.type
_entity_poly.pdbx_seq_one_letter_code
_entity_poly.pdbx_strand_id
1 'polypeptide(L)'
;MREGSPNFIGENLKEIREARALNQTTLAELIGVTRQAVSQYEKNQKTPYHDVLLRMSDILRIPVLFFFQKRQHISNNGVVFFRSLSAATKTSRLQAKRKLYWTIACIQYLRNFIEFPRVNYPDFDIPKDPINLTLHEIEELAKETRTYWGLSNRPISNLLWLLENNGGMVSGQELEEKKLDAFSHWYTEDSTPYYVLVTDRASAVRLRFDAAHELGHIIMHRKLSSKEFNNQAAFKLFEGQANYFASAFLLPEETFSNDAVAPSLSLLRTIKSKWKVSIAAMIKRMRNLKLISEEREQRMFANLSRRGWRTREPLDDQIEQEKPRLFQRAFDLLLESNLINSDDLVNNLGINLDDLEKVVGLSNFFEHRRNIIKFPSMHIREENIEPHKQM
;
A
#
# COMPACT_ATOMS: atom_id res chain seq x y z
N MET A 1 -23.79 28.23 -31.24
CA MET A 1 -22.83 28.29 -30.11
C MET A 1 -22.37 26.88 -29.81
N ARG A 2 -21.06 26.63 -29.61
CA ARG A 2 -20.61 25.30 -29.11
C ARG A 2 -21.08 25.16 -27.67
N GLU A 3 -21.90 24.16 -27.40
CA GLU A 3 -22.34 23.87 -26.05
C GLU A 3 -21.27 23.07 -25.30
N GLY A 4 -21.03 23.40 -24.02
CA GLY A 4 -20.15 22.62 -23.15
C GLY A 4 -20.81 21.31 -22.77
N SER A 5 -20.03 20.35 -22.30
CA SER A 5 -20.52 19.01 -21.90
C SER A 5 -21.37 19.09 -20.63
N PRO A 6 -22.71 18.88 -20.68
CA PRO A 6 -23.56 18.93 -19.49
C PRO A 6 -23.17 17.78 -18.51
N ASN A 7 -23.42 17.98 -17.23
CA ASN A 7 -23.13 17.02 -16.16
C ASN A 7 -21.63 16.65 -15.98
N PHE A 8 -20.72 17.44 -16.56
CA PHE A 8 -19.28 17.28 -16.30
C PHE A 8 -18.96 17.60 -14.83
N ILE A 9 -18.15 16.75 -14.21
CA ILE A 9 -17.75 16.88 -12.80
C ILE A 9 -16.27 17.26 -12.72
N GLY A 10 -15.99 18.52 -12.37
CA GLY A 10 -14.64 19.07 -12.36
C GLY A 10 -13.72 18.42 -11.30
N GLU A 11 -14.28 17.96 -10.19
CA GLU A 11 -13.56 17.21 -9.17
C GLU A 11 -12.93 15.93 -9.74
N ASN A 12 -13.61 15.26 -10.69
CA ASN A 12 -13.06 14.09 -11.35
C ASN A 12 -11.86 14.45 -12.23
N LEU A 13 -11.91 15.59 -12.94
CA LEU A 13 -10.75 16.09 -13.70
C LEU A 13 -9.57 16.38 -12.77
N LYS A 14 -9.81 17.03 -11.65
CA LYS A 14 -8.78 17.28 -10.64
C LYS A 14 -8.19 15.98 -10.09
N GLU A 15 -9.04 14.99 -9.79
CA GLU A 15 -8.63 13.68 -9.29
C GLU A 15 -7.68 12.99 -10.25
N ILE A 16 -8.08 12.83 -11.52
CA ILE A 16 -7.24 12.14 -12.51
C ILE A 16 -5.97 12.91 -12.84
N ARG A 17 -6.01 14.24 -12.93
CA ARG A 17 -4.81 15.06 -13.13
C ARG A 17 -3.79 14.84 -11.99
N GLU A 18 -4.25 14.87 -10.73
CA GLU A 18 -3.39 14.60 -9.57
C GLU A 18 -2.88 13.16 -9.56
N ALA A 19 -3.70 12.18 -9.95
CA ALA A 19 -3.29 10.78 -10.09
C ALA A 19 -2.23 10.56 -11.17
N ARG A 20 -2.19 11.42 -12.20
CA ARG A 20 -1.13 11.44 -13.24
C ARG A 20 0.06 12.33 -12.88
N ALA A 21 0.15 12.83 -11.66
CA ALA A 21 1.20 13.76 -11.19
C ALA A 21 1.32 15.03 -12.04
N LEU A 22 0.25 15.47 -12.72
CA LEU A 22 0.22 16.65 -13.55
C LEU A 22 -0.18 17.89 -12.72
N ASN A 23 0.46 19.04 -12.99
CA ASN A 23 -0.06 20.31 -12.55
C ASN A 23 -1.04 20.91 -13.60
N GLN A 24 -1.80 21.96 -13.24
CA GLN A 24 -2.78 22.56 -14.13
C GLN A 24 -2.15 23.14 -15.41
N THR A 25 -0.93 23.66 -15.34
CA THR A 25 -0.22 24.23 -16.50
C THR A 25 0.15 23.15 -17.50
N THR A 26 0.78 22.07 -17.03
CA THR A 26 1.17 20.94 -17.86
C THR A 26 -0.06 20.28 -18.51
N LEU A 27 -1.15 20.07 -17.75
CA LEU A 27 -2.37 19.53 -18.35
C LEU A 27 -2.93 20.47 -19.42
N ALA A 28 -2.95 21.78 -19.17
CA ALA A 28 -3.46 22.77 -20.13
C ALA A 28 -2.68 22.74 -21.45
N GLU A 29 -1.35 22.67 -21.39
CA GLU A 29 -0.46 22.53 -22.55
C GLU A 29 -0.78 21.26 -23.35
N LEU A 30 -0.90 20.12 -22.65
CA LEU A 30 -1.17 18.82 -23.28
C LEU A 30 -2.53 18.76 -24.01
N ILE A 31 -3.58 19.36 -23.42
CA ILE A 31 -4.93 19.35 -24.00
C ILE A 31 -5.23 20.57 -24.91
N GLY A 32 -4.27 21.49 -25.06
CA GLY A 32 -4.41 22.65 -25.96
C GLY A 32 -5.42 23.71 -25.46
N VAL A 33 -5.41 24.01 -24.16
CA VAL A 33 -6.24 25.05 -23.53
C VAL A 33 -5.40 25.94 -22.61
N THR A 34 -5.98 27.00 -22.04
CA THR A 34 -5.29 27.82 -21.05
C THR A 34 -5.32 27.18 -19.66
N ARG A 35 -4.31 27.47 -18.80
CA ARG A 35 -4.32 27.05 -17.38
C ARG A 35 -5.58 27.54 -16.67
N GLN A 36 -6.06 28.76 -17.02
CA GLN A 36 -7.29 29.32 -16.45
C GLN A 36 -8.51 28.45 -16.80
N ALA A 37 -8.59 27.94 -18.04
CA ALA A 37 -9.68 27.04 -18.46
C ALA A 37 -9.66 25.75 -17.62
N VAL A 38 -8.51 25.11 -17.44
CA VAL A 38 -8.39 23.91 -16.57
C VAL A 38 -8.86 24.24 -15.14
N SER A 39 -8.45 25.36 -14.56
CA SER A 39 -8.90 25.78 -13.21
C SER A 39 -10.41 25.99 -13.14
N GLN A 40 -11.01 26.56 -14.20
CA GLN A 40 -12.47 26.77 -14.28
C GLN A 40 -13.22 25.44 -14.45
N TYR A 41 -12.69 24.50 -15.21
CA TYR A 41 -13.25 23.13 -15.34
C TYR A 41 -13.22 22.41 -13.98
N GLU A 42 -12.08 22.40 -13.31
CA GLU A 42 -11.93 21.72 -12.01
C GLU A 42 -12.85 22.29 -10.91
N LYS A 43 -13.26 23.58 -11.04
CA LYS A 43 -14.17 24.27 -10.11
C LYS A 43 -15.63 24.23 -10.54
N ASN A 44 -15.97 23.51 -11.60
CA ASN A 44 -17.32 23.50 -12.22
C ASN A 44 -17.83 24.89 -12.62
N GLN A 45 -16.91 25.85 -12.87
CA GLN A 45 -17.27 27.20 -13.35
C GLN A 45 -17.54 27.24 -14.86
N LYS A 46 -16.95 26.31 -15.59
CA LYS A 46 -17.17 26.06 -17.01
C LYS A 46 -17.11 24.55 -17.27
N THR A 47 -17.73 24.12 -18.35
CA THR A 47 -17.63 22.75 -18.85
C THR A 47 -16.80 22.71 -20.13
N PRO A 48 -15.96 21.66 -20.34
CA PRO A 48 -15.19 21.52 -21.57
C PRO A 48 -16.11 21.25 -22.76
N TYR A 49 -15.70 21.69 -23.94
CA TYR A 49 -16.32 21.24 -25.19
C TYR A 49 -15.98 19.79 -25.48
N HIS A 50 -16.78 19.15 -26.31
CA HIS A 50 -16.62 17.72 -26.59
C HIS A 50 -15.25 17.34 -27.16
N ASP A 51 -14.65 18.14 -28.01
CA ASP A 51 -13.29 17.93 -28.55
C ASP A 51 -12.21 18.03 -27.49
N VAL A 52 -12.37 18.95 -26.52
CA VAL A 52 -11.47 19.06 -25.35
C VAL A 52 -11.63 17.87 -24.45
N LEU A 53 -12.86 17.40 -24.22
CA LEU A 53 -13.16 16.24 -23.40
C LEU A 53 -12.52 14.96 -23.96
N LEU A 54 -12.57 14.75 -25.28
CA LEU A 54 -11.91 13.62 -25.93
C LEU A 54 -10.38 13.69 -25.75
N ARG A 55 -9.77 14.88 -25.96
CA ARG A 55 -8.34 15.05 -25.69
C ARG A 55 -7.96 14.78 -24.23
N MET A 56 -8.81 15.20 -23.26
CA MET A 56 -8.60 14.86 -21.85
C MET A 56 -8.62 13.34 -21.63
N SER A 57 -9.59 12.64 -22.22
CA SER A 57 -9.71 11.19 -22.12
C SER A 57 -8.46 10.49 -22.65
N ASP A 58 -7.99 10.86 -23.83
CA ASP A 58 -6.82 10.27 -24.47
C ASP A 58 -5.52 10.53 -23.68
N ILE A 59 -5.27 11.80 -23.33
CA ILE A 59 -4.04 12.19 -22.62
C ILE A 59 -3.98 11.64 -21.21
N LEU A 60 -5.10 11.66 -20.50
CA LEU A 60 -5.19 11.15 -19.13
C LEU A 60 -5.40 9.63 -19.10
N ARG A 61 -5.57 8.99 -20.27
CA ARG A 61 -5.83 7.54 -20.41
C ARG A 61 -6.94 7.07 -19.47
N ILE A 62 -8.11 7.72 -19.57
CA ILE A 62 -9.27 7.40 -18.73
C ILE A 62 -10.53 7.40 -19.60
N PRO A 63 -11.51 6.50 -19.38
CA PRO A 63 -12.77 6.55 -20.11
C PRO A 63 -13.48 7.90 -19.96
N VAL A 64 -14.11 8.38 -21.04
CA VAL A 64 -14.88 9.65 -21.00
C VAL A 64 -15.94 9.65 -19.91
N LEU A 65 -16.56 8.48 -19.66
CA LEU A 65 -17.56 8.29 -18.61
C LEU A 65 -17.06 8.71 -17.22
N PHE A 66 -15.77 8.56 -16.95
CA PHE A 66 -15.13 8.98 -15.69
C PHE A 66 -15.49 10.42 -15.30
N PHE A 67 -15.53 11.33 -16.26
CA PHE A 67 -15.79 12.75 -16.01
C PHE A 67 -17.25 13.06 -15.63
N PHE A 68 -18.16 12.09 -15.78
CA PHE A 68 -19.59 12.24 -15.50
C PHE A 68 -20.10 11.39 -14.35
N GLN A 69 -19.29 10.42 -13.87
CA GLN A 69 -19.68 9.55 -12.76
C GLN A 69 -19.69 10.31 -11.44
N LYS A 70 -20.80 10.22 -10.72
CA LYS A 70 -20.85 10.63 -9.30
C LYS A 70 -20.02 9.65 -8.49
N ARG A 71 -18.78 9.99 -8.22
CA ARG A 71 -17.88 9.19 -7.39
C ARG A 71 -18.03 9.63 -5.95
N GLN A 72 -18.00 8.68 -5.05
CA GLN A 72 -17.80 9.02 -3.64
C GLN A 72 -16.38 9.59 -3.53
N HIS A 73 -16.28 10.90 -3.47
CA HIS A 73 -15.01 11.52 -3.13
C HIS A 73 -14.71 11.14 -1.70
N ILE A 74 -13.80 10.17 -1.54
CA ILE A 74 -13.35 9.73 -0.22
C ILE A 74 -12.90 10.99 0.52
N SER A 75 -13.65 11.31 1.57
CA SER A 75 -13.41 12.52 2.35
C SER A 75 -11.98 12.48 2.91
N ASN A 76 -11.34 13.63 3.01
CA ASN A 76 -9.97 13.78 3.50
C ASN A 76 -9.81 13.44 5.00
N ASN A 77 -10.71 12.64 5.57
CA ASN A 77 -10.76 12.32 6.97
C ASN A 77 -9.70 11.26 7.30
N GLY A 78 -8.71 11.66 8.07
CA GLY A 78 -7.61 10.80 8.51
C GLY A 78 -6.24 11.20 7.93
N VAL A 79 -5.20 10.81 8.65
CA VAL A 79 -3.82 11.05 8.28
C VAL A 79 -3.35 9.94 7.34
N VAL A 80 -2.72 10.31 6.23
CA VAL A 80 -1.93 9.39 5.43
C VAL A 80 -0.49 9.51 5.89
N PHE A 81 0.05 8.44 6.43
CA PHE A 81 1.40 8.39 6.99
C PHE A 81 2.42 8.17 5.88
N PHE A 82 2.99 9.24 5.35
CA PHE A 82 4.06 9.16 4.35
C PHE A 82 5.41 9.16 5.03
N ARG A 83 6.14 8.07 5.03
CA ARG A 83 7.50 7.95 5.57
C ARG A 83 8.49 8.99 5.03
N SER A 84 8.27 9.51 3.85
CA SER A 84 9.17 10.44 3.16
C SER A 84 8.57 11.83 2.98
N LEU A 85 7.80 12.36 3.95
CA LEU A 85 7.16 13.68 3.85
C LEU A 85 8.13 14.80 3.44
N SER A 86 9.38 14.76 3.92
CA SER A 86 10.40 15.76 3.60
C SER A 86 11.08 15.56 2.25
N ALA A 87 11.06 14.35 1.70
CA ALA A 87 11.79 13.98 0.49
C ALA A 87 10.92 13.93 -0.77
N ALA A 88 9.62 13.60 -0.62
CA ALA A 88 8.67 13.55 -1.72
C ALA A 88 8.08 14.93 -2.05
N THR A 89 7.87 15.20 -3.34
CA THR A 89 7.24 16.45 -3.79
C THR A 89 5.76 16.48 -3.39
N LYS A 90 5.17 17.69 -3.33
CA LYS A 90 3.72 17.84 -3.11
C LYS A 90 2.91 17.06 -4.16
N THR A 91 3.35 17.10 -5.40
CA THR A 91 2.71 16.40 -6.52
C THR A 91 2.73 14.89 -6.33
N SER A 92 3.88 14.31 -5.97
CA SER A 92 4.01 12.86 -5.74
C SER A 92 3.15 12.37 -4.58
N ARG A 93 3.03 13.19 -3.51
CA ARG A 93 2.14 12.88 -2.38
C ARG A 93 0.67 12.90 -2.78
N LEU A 94 0.26 13.87 -3.59
CA LEU A 94 -1.11 13.92 -4.11
C LEU A 94 -1.39 12.72 -5.02
N GLN A 95 -0.45 12.36 -5.89
CA GLN A 95 -0.56 11.17 -6.73
C GLN A 95 -0.76 9.91 -5.89
N ALA A 96 0.10 9.67 -4.92
CA ALA A 96 0.01 8.50 -4.03
C ALA A 96 -1.31 8.47 -3.26
N LYS A 97 -1.78 9.63 -2.78
CA LYS A 97 -3.07 9.75 -2.11
C LYS A 97 -4.25 9.43 -3.02
N ARG A 98 -4.22 9.87 -4.29
CA ARG A 98 -5.28 9.54 -5.26
C ARG A 98 -5.30 8.05 -5.59
N LYS A 99 -4.13 7.44 -5.77
CA LYS A 99 -4.01 5.99 -5.97
C LYS A 99 -4.54 5.20 -4.77
N LEU A 100 -4.23 5.63 -3.55
CA LEU A 100 -4.81 5.03 -2.34
C LEU A 100 -6.36 5.10 -2.34
N TYR A 101 -6.94 6.22 -2.74
CA TYR A 101 -8.39 6.36 -2.82
C TYR A 101 -9.01 5.43 -3.86
N TRP A 102 -8.32 5.18 -4.97
CA TRP A 102 -8.76 4.15 -5.93
C TRP A 102 -8.69 2.74 -5.34
N THR A 103 -7.66 2.45 -4.55
CA THR A 103 -7.58 1.18 -3.80
C THR A 103 -8.75 1.03 -2.83
N ILE A 104 -9.09 2.09 -2.08
CA ILE A 104 -10.24 2.09 -1.16
C ILE A 104 -11.55 1.89 -1.93
N ALA A 105 -11.77 2.63 -3.01
CA ALA A 105 -12.97 2.49 -3.84
C ALA A 105 -13.11 1.07 -4.42
N CYS A 106 -11.99 0.47 -4.82
CA CYS A 106 -11.97 -0.92 -5.28
C CYS A 106 -12.43 -1.89 -4.18
N ILE A 107 -11.89 -1.77 -2.95
CA ILE A 107 -12.31 -2.62 -1.82
C ILE A 107 -13.79 -2.41 -1.49
N GLN A 108 -14.26 -1.17 -1.47
CA GLN A 108 -15.69 -0.89 -1.22
C GLN A 108 -16.58 -1.52 -2.28
N TYR A 109 -16.18 -1.50 -3.55
CA TYR A 109 -16.90 -2.18 -4.61
C TYR A 109 -16.90 -3.71 -4.43
N LEU A 110 -15.75 -4.31 -4.15
CA LEU A 110 -15.63 -5.77 -3.96
C LEU A 110 -16.40 -6.27 -2.74
N ARG A 111 -16.55 -5.46 -1.69
CA ARG A 111 -17.35 -5.78 -0.49
C ARG A 111 -18.85 -5.98 -0.76
N ASN A 112 -19.35 -5.55 -1.92
CA ASN A 112 -20.73 -5.87 -2.30
C ASN A 112 -20.92 -7.35 -2.65
N PHE A 113 -19.84 -8.09 -2.90
CA PHE A 113 -19.86 -9.46 -3.37
C PHE A 113 -19.18 -10.45 -2.42
N ILE A 114 -18.19 -10.01 -1.65
CA ILE A 114 -17.38 -10.89 -0.79
C ILE A 114 -17.13 -10.25 0.58
N GLU A 115 -16.99 -11.10 1.59
CA GLU A 115 -16.54 -10.69 2.91
C GLU A 115 -15.02 -10.77 3.01
N PHE A 116 -14.40 -9.65 3.38
CA PHE A 116 -12.97 -9.59 3.69
C PHE A 116 -12.70 -9.99 5.16
N PRO A 117 -11.46 -10.37 5.51
CA PRO A 117 -11.10 -10.60 6.89
C PRO A 117 -11.49 -9.43 7.78
N ARG A 118 -12.07 -9.71 8.94
CA ARG A 118 -12.47 -8.67 9.90
C ARG A 118 -11.25 -7.93 10.43
N VAL A 119 -11.39 -6.63 10.61
CA VAL A 119 -10.34 -5.80 11.21
C VAL A 119 -10.13 -6.22 12.66
N ASN A 120 -8.93 -6.70 12.98
CA ASN A 120 -8.51 -7.23 14.27
C ASN A 120 -7.23 -6.54 14.73
N TYR A 121 -7.34 -5.23 14.98
CA TYR A 121 -6.23 -4.39 15.45
C TYR A 121 -6.49 -3.97 16.88
N PRO A 122 -5.48 -4.05 17.78
CA PRO A 122 -5.65 -3.61 19.15
C PRO A 122 -5.94 -2.11 19.22
N ASP A 123 -6.80 -1.72 20.14
CA ASP A 123 -7.03 -0.31 20.48
C ASP A 123 -6.43 -0.04 21.85
N PHE A 124 -5.16 0.29 21.84
CA PHE A 124 -4.44 0.65 23.07
C PHE A 124 -4.81 2.05 23.53
N ASP A 125 -4.78 2.26 24.84
CA ASP A 125 -4.91 3.59 25.44
C ASP A 125 -3.59 4.37 25.26
N ILE A 126 -3.42 4.92 24.06
CA ILE A 126 -2.25 5.72 23.72
C ILE A 126 -2.54 7.18 24.09
N PRO A 127 -1.59 7.88 24.73
CA PRO A 127 -1.74 9.28 25.03
C PRO A 127 -2.20 10.09 23.81
N LYS A 128 -3.08 11.09 24.01
CA LYS A 128 -3.55 11.97 22.92
C LYS A 128 -2.39 12.67 22.22
N ASP A 129 -1.28 12.87 22.93
CA ASP A 129 -0.02 13.38 22.38
C ASP A 129 1.03 12.26 22.40
N PRO A 130 1.13 11.44 21.33
CA PRO A 130 2.10 10.36 21.23
C PRO A 130 3.56 10.84 21.13
N ILE A 131 3.80 12.16 21.07
CA ILE A 131 5.15 12.75 21.15
C ILE A 131 5.87 12.27 22.42
N ASN A 132 5.16 12.05 23.51
CA ASN A 132 5.71 11.69 24.81
C ASN A 132 5.92 10.18 25.03
N LEU A 133 5.63 9.33 24.03
CA LEU A 133 5.88 7.88 24.15
C LEU A 133 7.37 7.60 24.35
N THR A 134 7.70 6.94 25.46
CA THR A 134 9.05 6.46 25.73
C THR A 134 9.38 5.20 24.92
N LEU A 135 10.67 4.90 24.74
CA LEU A 135 11.09 3.68 24.04
C LEU A 135 10.59 2.40 24.75
N HIS A 136 10.45 2.45 26.07
CA HIS A 136 9.92 1.32 26.85
C HIS A 136 8.42 1.09 26.53
N GLU A 137 7.62 2.15 26.50
CA GLU A 137 6.19 2.03 26.14
C GLU A 137 6.03 1.51 24.71
N ILE A 138 6.87 1.95 23.77
CA ILE A 138 6.84 1.43 22.38
C ILE A 138 7.23 -0.04 22.32
N GLU A 139 8.19 -0.48 23.14
CA GLU A 139 8.56 -1.90 23.28
C GLU A 139 7.37 -2.74 23.77
N GLU A 140 6.68 -2.28 24.81
CA GLU A 140 5.51 -2.97 25.35
C GLU A 140 4.36 -2.98 24.31
N LEU A 141 4.09 -1.88 23.62
CA LEU A 141 3.08 -1.85 22.53
C LEU A 141 3.39 -2.87 21.43
N ALA A 142 4.66 -3.02 21.05
CA ALA A 142 5.05 -4.03 20.06
C ALA A 142 4.82 -5.46 20.58
N LYS A 143 5.17 -5.74 21.84
CA LYS A 143 4.98 -7.02 22.53
C LYS A 143 3.48 -7.34 22.71
N GLU A 144 2.69 -6.37 23.15
CA GLU A 144 1.24 -6.51 23.32
C GLU A 144 0.55 -6.74 21.97
N THR A 145 0.97 -6.05 20.90
CA THR A 145 0.46 -6.30 19.54
C THR A 145 0.75 -7.74 19.11
N ARG A 146 1.94 -8.27 19.38
CA ARG A 146 2.27 -9.67 19.12
C ARG A 146 1.38 -10.62 19.90
N THR A 147 1.20 -10.36 21.19
CA THR A 147 0.35 -11.16 22.08
C THR A 147 -1.11 -11.14 21.63
N TYR A 148 -1.63 -9.96 21.28
CA TYR A 148 -2.99 -9.77 20.78
C TYR A 148 -3.28 -10.59 19.52
N TRP A 149 -2.29 -10.70 18.63
CA TRP A 149 -2.38 -11.53 17.41
C TRP A 149 -1.97 -12.99 17.62
N GLY A 150 -1.79 -13.43 18.86
CA GLY A 150 -1.40 -14.80 19.19
C GLY A 150 -0.01 -15.20 18.69
N LEU A 151 0.88 -14.22 18.46
CA LEU A 151 2.25 -14.46 18.05
C LEU A 151 3.11 -14.77 19.26
N SER A 152 3.94 -15.81 19.13
CA SER A 152 5.02 -16.05 20.08
C SER A 152 6.19 -15.08 19.85
N ASN A 153 7.23 -15.14 20.68
CA ASN A 153 8.47 -14.40 20.47
C ASN A 153 9.35 -14.95 19.31
N ARG A 154 8.82 -15.85 18.47
CA ARG A 154 9.52 -16.41 17.30
C ARG A 154 9.48 -15.46 16.11
N PRO A 155 10.36 -15.65 15.11
CA PRO A 155 10.28 -14.93 13.85
C PRO A 155 8.90 -15.09 13.18
N ILE A 156 8.38 -14.00 12.64
CA ILE A 156 7.13 -14.01 11.88
C ILE A 156 7.41 -14.66 10.51
N SER A 157 6.64 -15.65 10.11
CA SER A 157 6.84 -16.39 8.86
C SER A 157 6.58 -15.52 7.62
N ASN A 158 5.44 -14.81 7.61
CA ASN A 158 5.02 -13.90 6.56
C ASN A 158 4.25 -12.73 7.18
N LEU A 159 4.82 -11.53 7.11
CA LEU A 159 4.24 -10.34 7.72
C LEU A 159 3.06 -9.81 6.92
N LEU A 160 3.16 -9.79 5.57
CA LEU A 160 2.07 -9.27 4.76
C LEU A 160 0.80 -10.11 4.93
N TRP A 161 0.95 -11.43 4.99
CA TRP A 161 -0.17 -12.32 5.31
C TRP A 161 -0.74 -12.07 6.72
N LEU A 162 0.12 -11.80 7.68
CA LEU A 162 -0.32 -11.48 9.04
C LEU A 162 -1.19 -10.21 9.02
N LEU A 163 -0.77 -9.17 8.31
CA LEU A 163 -1.55 -7.94 8.17
C LEU A 163 -2.90 -8.20 7.48
N GLU A 164 -2.90 -8.93 6.36
CA GLU A 164 -4.11 -9.27 5.60
C GLU A 164 -5.09 -10.13 6.42
N ASN A 165 -4.60 -11.13 7.15
CA ASN A 165 -5.43 -12.00 7.98
C ASN A 165 -6.08 -11.25 9.16
N ASN A 166 -5.48 -10.14 9.59
CA ASN A 166 -6.05 -9.26 10.60
C ASN A 166 -6.85 -8.10 10.00
N GLY A 167 -7.25 -8.20 8.74
CA GLY A 167 -8.14 -7.23 8.08
C GLY A 167 -7.44 -6.00 7.51
N GLY A 168 -6.10 -6.00 7.44
CA GLY A 168 -5.33 -4.98 6.74
C GLY A 168 -5.41 -5.14 5.23
N MET A 169 -5.65 -4.07 4.50
CA MET A 169 -5.65 -4.05 3.04
C MET A 169 -4.26 -3.69 2.53
N VAL A 170 -3.52 -4.68 2.05
CA VAL A 170 -2.12 -4.50 1.61
C VAL A 170 -2.05 -4.48 0.10
N SER A 171 -1.52 -3.40 -0.49
CA SER A 171 -1.24 -3.31 -1.92
C SER A 171 0.25 -3.11 -2.17
N GLY A 172 0.81 -3.88 -3.11
CA GLY A 172 2.17 -3.71 -3.60
C GLY A 172 2.13 -2.83 -4.86
N GLN A 173 2.66 -1.62 -4.80
CA GLN A 173 2.60 -0.68 -5.92
C GLN A 173 3.99 -0.38 -6.46
N GLU A 174 4.06 -0.17 -7.77
CA GLU A 174 5.20 0.47 -8.42
C GLU A 174 4.97 1.98 -8.42
N LEU A 175 5.81 2.73 -7.72
CA LEU A 175 5.72 4.18 -7.68
C LEU A 175 6.85 4.80 -8.49
N GLU A 176 6.49 5.76 -9.37
CA GLU A 176 7.47 6.50 -10.19
C GLU A 176 8.42 7.35 -9.34
N GLU A 177 7.94 7.84 -8.19
CA GLU A 177 8.74 8.64 -7.26
C GLU A 177 9.66 7.74 -6.42
N LYS A 178 10.97 7.82 -6.71
CA LYS A 178 12.03 7.02 -6.03
C LYS A 178 12.16 7.26 -4.53
N LYS A 179 11.55 8.32 -4.02
CA LYS A 179 11.66 8.73 -2.61
C LYS A 179 10.48 8.26 -1.74
N LEU A 180 9.46 7.65 -2.33
CA LEU A 180 8.36 7.02 -1.58
C LEU A 180 8.65 5.52 -1.46
N ASP A 181 8.81 5.04 -0.23
CA ASP A 181 9.09 3.63 0.05
C ASP A 181 7.83 2.85 0.47
N ALA A 182 7.05 3.42 1.38
CA ALA A 182 5.79 2.88 1.86
C ALA A 182 4.96 4.01 2.48
N PHE A 183 3.67 3.76 2.65
CA PHE A 183 2.78 4.59 3.45
C PHE A 183 1.55 3.81 3.88
N SER A 184 0.90 4.27 4.95
CA SER A 184 -0.32 3.68 5.48
C SER A 184 -1.39 4.72 5.76
N HIS A 185 -2.61 4.24 5.88
CA HIS A 185 -3.77 5.06 6.19
C HIS A 185 -4.81 4.25 6.97
N TRP A 186 -5.29 4.81 8.07
CA TRP A 186 -6.46 4.30 8.75
C TRP A 186 -7.70 4.99 8.17
N TYR A 187 -8.49 4.27 7.39
CA TYR A 187 -9.72 4.81 6.84
C TYR A 187 -10.83 4.76 7.90
N THR A 188 -11.24 5.93 8.37
CA THR A 188 -12.11 6.06 9.56
C THR A 188 -13.55 5.65 9.33
N GLU A 189 -14.05 5.72 8.07
CA GLU A 189 -15.46 5.43 7.76
C GLU A 189 -15.81 3.95 7.97
N ASP A 190 -14.87 3.05 7.70
CA ASP A 190 -15.06 1.61 7.89
C ASP A 190 -14.01 0.99 8.83
N SER A 191 -13.21 1.83 9.49
CA SER A 191 -12.14 1.44 10.41
C SER A 191 -11.12 0.47 9.82
N THR A 192 -10.84 0.57 8.52
CA THR A 192 -9.93 -0.34 7.81
C THR A 192 -8.53 0.27 7.66
N PRO A 193 -7.46 -0.44 8.04
CA PRO A 193 -6.09 -0.04 7.76
C PRO A 193 -5.66 -0.44 6.34
N TYR A 194 -5.14 0.53 5.59
CA TYR A 194 -4.57 0.36 4.26
C TYR A 194 -3.06 0.53 4.31
N TYR A 195 -2.34 -0.38 3.65
CA TYR A 195 -0.90 -0.37 3.50
C TYR A 195 -0.55 -0.34 2.03
N VAL A 196 0.23 0.64 1.63
CA VAL A 196 0.79 0.73 0.27
C VAL A 196 2.29 0.57 0.37
N LEU A 197 2.80 -0.51 -0.21
CA LEU A 197 4.20 -0.89 -0.16
C LEU A 197 4.81 -0.79 -1.56
N VAL A 198 6.00 -0.22 -1.66
CA VAL A 198 6.73 -0.14 -2.94
C VAL A 198 7.52 -1.41 -3.13
N THR A 199 7.15 -2.20 -4.15
CA THR A 199 7.64 -3.57 -4.34
C THR A 199 8.77 -3.70 -5.36
N ASP A 200 8.92 -2.73 -6.27
CA ASP A 200 9.83 -2.81 -7.41
C ASP A 200 11.31 -2.56 -7.08
N ARG A 201 11.61 -1.94 -5.92
CA ARG A 201 12.95 -1.45 -5.57
C ARG A 201 13.50 -1.96 -4.24
N ALA A 202 12.62 -2.51 -3.41
CA ALA A 202 13.01 -2.93 -2.08
C ALA A 202 13.49 -4.38 -2.06
N SER A 203 14.57 -4.67 -1.31
CA SER A 203 14.87 -6.06 -0.96
C SER A 203 13.75 -6.64 -0.07
N ALA A 204 13.61 -7.96 -0.06
CA ALA A 204 12.61 -8.65 0.76
C ALA A 204 12.62 -8.20 2.22
N VAL A 205 13.81 -8.07 2.81
CA VAL A 205 13.98 -7.65 4.21
C VAL A 205 13.61 -6.18 4.43
N ARG A 206 13.81 -5.33 3.42
CA ARG A 206 13.42 -3.92 3.48
C ARG A 206 11.91 -3.77 3.41
N LEU A 207 11.27 -4.42 2.43
CA LEU A 207 9.81 -4.41 2.28
C LEU A 207 9.11 -4.85 3.58
N ARG A 208 9.65 -5.89 4.20
CA ARG A 208 9.15 -6.41 5.46
C ARG A 208 9.32 -5.41 6.60
N PHE A 209 10.47 -4.74 6.68
CA PHE A 209 10.69 -3.69 7.68
C PHE A 209 9.77 -2.49 7.46
N ASP A 210 9.57 -2.09 6.20
CA ASP A 210 8.67 -1.01 5.82
C ASP A 210 7.22 -1.34 6.21
N ALA A 211 6.75 -2.57 5.99
CA ALA A 211 5.43 -3.01 6.41
C ALA A 211 5.26 -2.99 7.96
N ALA A 212 6.28 -3.39 8.71
CA ALA A 212 6.25 -3.31 10.18
C ALA A 212 6.31 -1.86 10.69
N HIS A 213 7.00 -0.97 9.96
CA HIS A 213 7.05 0.46 10.25
C HIS A 213 5.65 1.10 10.06
N GLU A 214 4.99 0.78 8.95
CA GLU A 214 3.63 1.24 8.70
C GLU A 214 2.62 0.69 9.72
N LEU A 215 2.80 -0.55 10.18
CA LEU A 215 2.04 -1.08 11.30
C LEU A 215 2.24 -0.23 12.56
N GLY A 216 3.48 0.19 12.84
CA GLY A 216 3.79 1.09 13.96
C GLY A 216 2.99 2.40 13.88
N HIS A 217 2.88 3.01 12.70
CA HIS A 217 2.03 4.18 12.49
C HIS A 217 0.55 3.90 12.76
N ILE A 218 0.04 2.78 12.25
CA ILE A 218 -1.35 2.38 12.48
C ILE A 218 -1.64 2.12 13.96
N ILE A 219 -0.72 1.50 14.68
CA ILE A 219 -0.91 1.23 16.12
C ILE A 219 -0.82 2.51 16.96
N MET A 220 0.20 3.33 16.75
CA MET A 220 0.51 4.44 17.65
C MET A 220 -0.08 5.79 17.18
N HIS A 221 -0.24 5.99 15.89
CA HIS A 221 -0.47 7.33 15.35
C HIS A 221 -1.83 7.51 14.63
N ARG A 222 -2.66 6.46 14.51
CA ARG A 222 -3.93 6.52 13.75
C ARG A 222 -4.93 7.57 14.25
N LYS A 223 -4.82 7.98 15.52
CA LYS A 223 -5.69 8.98 16.14
C LYS A 223 -5.18 10.43 15.98
N LEU A 224 -3.98 10.65 15.40
CA LEU A 224 -3.43 11.97 15.14
C LEU A 224 -4.23 12.72 14.07
N SER A 225 -4.28 14.04 14.20
CA SER A 225 -4.76 14.89 13.13
C SER A 225 -3.68 15.15 12.08
N SER A 226 -4.11 15.47 10.85
CA SER A 226 -3.17 15.86 9.78
C SER A 226 -2.33 17.10 10.15
N LYS A 227 -2.82 17.96 11.02
CA LYS A 227 -2.10 19.16 11.47
C LYS A 227 -0.94 18.82 12.40
N GLU A 228 -1.16 17.90 13.32
CA GLU A 228 -0.13 17.40 14.24
C GLU A 228 0.95 16.64 13.50
N PHE A 229 0.57 15.76 12.57
CA PHE A 229 1.51 14.97 11.78
C PHE A 229 2.36 15.81 10.81
N ASN A 230 1.84 16.90 10.28
CA ASN A 230 2.57 17.78 9.36
C ASN A 230 3.56 18.74 10.04
N ASN A 231 3.67 18.75 11.37
CA ASN A 231 4.71 19.47 12.08
C ASN A 231 6.06 18.76 11.87
N GLN A 232 7.05 19.44 11.27
CA GLN A 232 8.33 18.83 10.88
C GLN A 232 9.11 18.24 12.07
N ALA A 233 9.06 18.86 13.25
CA ALA A 233 9.73 18.35 14.45
C ALA A 233 9.03 17.10 14.98
N ALA A 234 7.71 17.11 15.08
CA ALA A 234 6.88 16.00 15.48
C ALA A 234 7.00 14.83 14.49
N PHE A 235 7.01 15.11 13.19
CA PHE A 235 7.17 14.09 12.14
C PHE A 235 8.44 13.26 12.34
N LYS A 236 9.61 13.90 12.55
CA LYS A 236 10.87 13.17 12.78
C LYS A 236 10.80 12.25 14.00
N LEU A 237 10.07 12.65 15.02
CA LEU A 237 9.86 11.87 16.24
C LEU A 237 8.96 10.66 15.94
N PHE A 238 7.82 10.86 15.27
CA PHE A 238 6.90 9.78 14.89
C PHE A 238 7.57 8.73 13.99
N GLU A 239 8.42 9.16 13.06
CA GLU A 239 9.24 8.27 12.24
C GLU A 239 10.22 7.44 13.11
N GLY A 240 10.83 8.08 14.11
CA GLY A 240 11.70 7.41 15.09
C GLY A 240 10.94 6.34 15.90
N GLN A 241 9.74 6.68 16.38
CA GLN A 241 8.86 5.77 17.11
C GLN A 241 8.43 4.59 16.25
N ALA A 242 8.00 4.81 15.01
CA ALA A 242 7.60 3.76 14.07
C ALA A 242 8.78 2.84 13.71
N ASN A 243 9.99 3.38 13.52
CA ASN A 243 11.20 2.58 13.31
C ASN A 243 11.53 1.72 14.53
N TYR A 244 11.39 2.28 15.74
CA TYR A 244 11.62 1.51 16.97
C TYR A 244 10.60 0.39 17.13
N PHE A 245 9.31 0.69 16.94
CA PHE A 245 8.23 -0.29 16.95
C PHE A 245 8.49 -1.43 15.97
N ALA A 246 8.81 -1.11 14.70
CA ALA A 246 9.13 -2.12 13.68
C ALA A 246 10.26 -3.04 14.12
N SER A 247 11.30 -2.47 14.70
CA SER A 247 12.45 -3.20 15.23
C SER A 247 12.07 -4.13 16.38
N ALA A 248 11.27 -3.65 17.35
CA ALA A 248 10.78 -4.43 18.48
C ALA A 248 9.79 -5.53 18.05
N PHE A 249 8.90 -5.19 17.13
CA PHE A 249 7.90 -6.13 16.62
C PHE A 249 8.50 -7.28 15.81
N LEU A 250 9.52 -6.99 14.97
CA LEU A 250 10.20 -8.03 14.17
C LEU A 250 11.25 -8.82 14.96
N LEU A 251 11.90 -8.19 15.94
CA LEU A 251 13.01 -8.72 16.71
C LEU A 251 12.70 -8.61 18.22
N PRO A 252 11.77 -9.44 18.76
CA PRO A 252 11.44 -9.42 20.19
C PRO A 252 12.66 -9.60 21.07
N GLU A 253 12.76 -8.80 22.12
CA GLU A 253 13.94 -8.70 23.00
C GLU A 253 14.45 -10.05 23.45
N GLU A 254 13.58 -10.87 24.06
CA GLU A 254 13.96 -12.14 24.69
C GLU A 254 14.64 -13.10 23.71
N THR A 255 13.99 -13.41 22.61
CA THR A 255 14.50 -14.43 21.66
C THR A 255 15.60 -13.88 20.75
N PHE A 256 15.53 -12.60 20.36
CA PHE A 256 16.58 -11.99 19.56
C PHE A 256 17.88 -11.83 20.35
N SER A 257 17.82 -11.45 21.64
CA SER A 257 19.01 -11.32 22.48
C SER A 257 19.74 -12.67 22.64
N ASN A 258 18.98 -13.77 22.78
CA ASN A 258 19.54 -15.11 22.84
C ASN A 258 20.25 -15.52 21.54
N ASP A 259 19.73 -15.11 20.39
CA ASP A 259 20.39 -15.36 19.09
C ASP A 259 21.60 -14.44 18.86
N ALA A 260 21.66 -13.27 19.50
CA ALA A 260 22.67 -12.23 19.30
C ALA A 260 23.79 -12.21 20.38
N VAL A 261 24.03 -13.31 21.10
CA VAL A 261 24.97 -13.40 22.24
C VAL A 261 26.39 -12.98 21.89
N ALA A 262 26.90 -13.30 20.70
CA ALA A 262 28.25 -12.93 20.26
C ALA A 262 28.20 -11.96 19.06
N PRO A 263 27.91 -10.67 19.25
CA PRO A 263 27.63 -9.73 18.18
C PRO A 263 28.79 -9.60 17.17
N SER A 264 28.60 -10.13 15.98
CA SER A 264 29.53 -10.02 14.84
C SER A 264 28.74 -9.98 13.52
N LEU A 265 29.33 -9.39 12.46
CA LEU A 265 28.69 -9.38 11.15
C LEU A 265 28.49 -10.80 10.59
N SER A 266 29.36 -11.75 10.96
CA SER A 266 29.21 -13.16 10.58
C SER A 266 27.99 -13.79 11.22
N LEU A 267 27.78 -13.61 12.53
CA LEU A 267 26.61 -14.08 13.24
C LEU A 267 25.33 -13.45 12.66
N LEU A 268 25.32 -12.12 12.46
CA LEU A 268 24.15 -11.42 11.91
C LEU A 268 23.78 -11.91 10.51
N ARG A 269 24.78 -12.23 9.67
CA ARG A 269 24.55 -12.88 8.38
C ARG A 269 23.86 -14.24 8.57
N THR A 270 24.28 -15.03 9.52
CA THR A 270 23.70 -16.37 9.76
C THR A 270 22.24 -16.27 10.23
N ILE A 271 21.95 -15.37 11.18
CA ILE A 271 20.59 -15.25 11.72
C ILE A 271 19.65 -14.41 10.81
N LYS A 272 20.17 -13.74 9.77
CA LYS A 272 19.38 -12.96 8.83
C LYS A 272 18.32 -13.80 8.10
N SER A 273 18.62 -15.02 7.69
CA SER A 273 17.66 -15.93 7.06
C SER A 273 16.52 -16.34 8.00
N LYS A 274 16.82 -16.50 9.29
CA LYS A 274 15.85 -16.82 10.34
C LYS A 274 14.89 -15.65 10.60
N TRP A 275 15.44 -14.47 10.85
CA TRP A 275 14.66 -13.29 11.24
C TRP A 275 14.08 -12.51 10.04
N LYS A 276 14.64 -12.70 8.85
CA LYS A 276 14.28 -11.95 7.63
C LYS A 276 14.30 -10.43 7.85
N VAL A 277 15.34 -9.95 8.54
CA VAL A 277 15.58 -8.54 8.85
C VAL A 277 17.01 -8.19 8.42
N SER A 278 17.24 -6.95 7.96
CA SER A 278 18.56 -6.53 7.51
C SER A 278 19.59 -6.54 8.64
N ILE A 279 20.86 -6.80 8.29
CA ILE A 279 21.99 -6.74 9.22
C ILE A 279 22.07 -5.35 9.86
N ALA A 280 21.82 -4.30 9.09
CA ALA A 280 21.79 -2.93 9.58
C ALA A 280 20.72 -2.71 10.67
N ALA A 281 19.49 -3.24 10.46
CA ALA A 281 18.41 -3.13 11.44
C ALA A 281 18.71 -3.96 12.69
N MET A 282 19.31 -5.14 12.54
CA MET A 282 19.75 -5.96 13.69
C MET A 282 20.84 -5.27 14.52
N ILE A 283 21.79 -4.58 13.90
CA ILE A 283 22.80 -3.77 14.61
C ILE A 283 22.11 -2.67 15.43
N LYS A 284 21.15 -1.94 14.84
CA LYS A 284 20.38 -0.93 15.56
C LYS A 284 19.60 -1.51 16.70
N ARG A 285 18.97 -2.67 16.50
CA ARG A 285 18.23 -3.38 17.57
C ARG A 285 19.13 -3.77 18.74
N MET A 286 20.31 -4.33 18.47
CA MET A 286 21.27 -4.66 19.52
C MET A 286 21.70 -3.42 20.32
N ARG A 287 21.83 -2.25 19.67
CA ARG A 287 22.12 -0.98 20.35
C ARG A 287 20.95 -0.56 21.24
N ASN A 288 19.71 -0.64 20.74
CA ASN A 288 18.49 -0.32 21.49
C ASN A 288 18.35 -1.20 22.74
N LEU A 289 18.67 -2.49 22.61
CA LEU A 289 18.66 -3.47 23.71
C LEU A 289 19.90 -3.41 24.61
N LYS A 290 20.83 -2.46 24.39
CA LYS A 290 22.09 -2.31 25.13
C LYS A 290 23.01 -3.55 25.08
N LEU A 291 22.83 -4.43 24.09
CA LEU A 291 23.70 -5.59 23.88
C LEU A 291 25.08 -5.19 23.32
N ILE A 292 25.17 -4.01 22.72
CA ILE A 292 26.42 -3.42 22.24
C ILE A 292 26.52 -1.94 22.65
N SER A 293 27.77 -1.45 22.83
CA SER A 293 28.02 -0.03 23.05
C SER A 293 27.88 0.77 21.76
N GLU A 294 27.84 2.10 21.86
CA GLU A 294 27.80 3.00 20.72
C GLU A 294 29.04 2.88 19.83
N GLU A 295 30.23 2.76 20.43
CA GLU A 295 31.49 2.59 19.70
C GLU A 295 31.50 1.26 18.93
N ARG A 296 30.89 0.22 19.51
CA ARG A 296 30.76 -1.08 18.84
C ARG A 296 29.77 -0.99 17.67
N GLU A 297 28.65 -0.31 17.83
CA GLU A 297 27.71 -0.02 16.75
C GLU A 297 28.41 0.69 15.59
N GLN A 298 29.12 1.80 15.88
CA GLN A 298 29.84 2.57 14.87
C GLN A 298 30.87 1.71 14.11
N ARG A 299 31.65 0.88 14.86
CA ARG A 299 32.60 -0.06 14.25
C ARG A 299 31.92 -1.10 13.37
N MET A 300 30.77 -1.63 13.77
CA MET A 300 30.01 -2.60 12.97
C MET A 300 29.48 -1.95 11.69
N PHE A 301 28.96 -0.72 11.74
CA PHE A 301 28.55 0.02 10.54
C PHE A 301 29.73 0.38 9.62
N ALA A 302 30.89 0.75 10.16
CA ALA A 302 32.10 0.97 9.38
C ALA A 302 32.55 -0.31 8.64
N ASN A 303 32.51 -1.46 9.32
CA ASN A 303 32.82 -2.76 8.73
C ASN A 303 31.78 -3.19 7.67
N LEU A 304 30.50 -2.92 7.90
CA LEU A 304 29.44 -3.15 6.94
C LEU A 304 29.67 -2.32 5.67
N SER A 305 30.06 -1.04 5.81
CA SER A 305 30.41 -0.15 4.70
C SER A 305 31.63 -0.65 3.92
N ARG A 306 32.71 -1.05 4.61
CA ARG A 306 33.92 -1.59 3.96
C ARG A 306 33.66 -2.85 3.15
N ARG A 307 32.67 -3.66 3.54
CA ARG A 307 32.24 -4.86 2.80
C ARG A 307 31.27 -4.58 1.66
N GLY A 308 30.89 -3.32 1.43
CA GLY A 308 29.89 -2.94 0.42
C GLY A 308 28.45 -3.33 0.78
N TRP A 309 28.18 -3.71 2.05
CA TRP A 309 26.88 -4.21 2.48
C TRP A 309 25.87 -3.12 2.85
N ARG A 310 26.18 -1.84 2.58
CA ARG A 310 25.24 -0.73 2.84
C ARG A 310 24.05 -0.71 1.88
N THR A 311 24.29 -1.07 0.64
CA THR A 311 23.28 -1.03 -0.44
C THR A 311 22.72 -2.41 -0.78
N ARG A 312 23.52 -3.44 -0.63
CA ARG A 312 23.13 -4.84 -0.87
C ARG A 312 23.81 -5.72 0.16
N GLU A 313 23.00 -6.28 1.04
CA GLU A 313 23.51 -7.18 2.08
C GLU A 313 23.57 -8.63 1.57
N PRO A 314 24.39 -9.50 2.20
CA PRO A 314 24.35 -10.92 1.93
C PRO A 314 22.94 -11.50 2.13
N LEU A 315 22.59 -12.47 1.29
CA LEU A 315 21.30 -13.19 1.30
C LEU A 315 20.09 -12.35 0.84
N ASP A 316 20.25 -11.09 0.42
CA ASP A 316 19.13 -10.29 -0.11
C ASP A 316 18.48 -10.92 -1.35
N ASP A 317 19.25 -11.65 -2.14
CA ASP A 317 18.83 -12.38 -3.34
C ASP A 317 18.26 -13.79 -3.05
N GLN A 318 18.45 -14.29 -1.82
CA GLN A 318 18.00 -15.62 -1.41
C GLN A 318 16.73 -15.59 -0.54
N ILE A 319 16.46 -14.46 0.08
CA ILE A 319 15.24 -14.27 0.88
C ILE A 319 14.12 -13.87 -0.07
N GLU A 320 13.13 -14.76 -0.22
CA GLU A 320 11.96 -14.51 -1.06
C GLU A 320 11.16 -13.31 -0.54
N GLN A 321 10.76 -12.44 -1.47
CA GLN A 321 9.93 -11.27 -1.16
C GLN A 321 8.49 -11.72 -0.86
N GLU A 322 7.96 -11.26 0.24
CA GLU A 322 6.56 -11.45 0.59
C GLU A 322 5.66 -10.67 -0.38
N LYS A 323 4.56 -11.29 -0.80
CA LYS A 323 3.60 -10.68 -1.72
C LYS A 323 2.23 -10.61 -1.07
N PRO A 324 1.52 -9.48 -1.16
CA PRO A 324 0.11 -9.42 -0.78
C PRO A 324 -0.70 -10.34 -1.69
N ARG A 325 -1.73 -10.99 -1.15
CA ARG A 325 -2.54 -11.97 -1.88
C ARG A 325 -4.04 -11.69 -1.84
N LEU A 326 -4.46 -10.81 -0.97
CA LEU A 326 -5.88 -10.61 -0.70
C LEU A 326 -6.63 -10.11 -1.95
N PHE A 327 -6.08 -9.11 -2.65
CA PHE A 327 -6.66 -8.60 -3.90
C PHE A 327 -6.70 -9.67 -4.99
N GLN A 328 -5.58 -10.37 -5.20
CA GLN A 328 -5.53 -11.43 -6.20
C GLN A 328 -6.62 -12.48 -5.96
N ARG A 329 -6.73 -12.98 -4.72
CA ARG A 329 -7.74 -13.98 -4.34
C ARG A 329 -9.16 -13.45 -4.51
N ALA A 330 -9.41 -12.19 -4.17
CA ALA A 330 -10.71 -11.57 -4.34
C ALA A 330 -11.12 -11.53 -5.82
N PHE A 331 -10.23 -11.07 -6.69
CA PHE A 331 -10.50 -11.04 -8.14
C PHE A 331 -10.59 -12.45 -8.73
N ASP A 332 -9.71 -13.39 -8.32
CA ASP A 332 -9.80 -14.78 -8.76
C ASP A 332 -11.18 -15.35 -8.47
N LEU A 333 -11.64 -15.23 -7.22
CA LEU A 333 -12.93 -15.75 -6.78
C LEU A 333 -14.10 -15.14 -7.57
N LEU A 334 -14.13 -13.81 -7.73
CA LEU A 334 -15.26 -13.11 -8.35
C LEU A 334 -15.33 -13.33 -9.87
N LEU A 335 -14.17 -13.33 -10.54
CA LEU A 335 -14.11 -13.56 -11.99
C LEU A 335 -14.39 -15.02 -12.35
N GLU A 336 -13.88 -15.99 -11.57
CA GLU A 336 -14.14 -17.41 -11.77
C GLU A 336 -15.61 -17.78 -11.53
N SER A 337 -16.24 -17.13 -10.54
CA SER A 337 -17.67 -17.29 -10.26
C SER A 337 -18.57 -16.53 -11.22
N ASN A 338 -18.02 -15.77 -12.18
CA ASN A 338 -18.74 -14.87 -13.10
C ASN A 338 -19.67 -13.86 -12.38
N LEU A 339 -19.35 -13.50 -11.12
CA LEU A 339 -20.10 -12.47 -10.38
C LEU A 339 -19.78 -11.06 -10.86
N ILE A 340 -18.58 -10.85 -11.38
CA ILE A 340 -18.15 -9.61 -12.04
C ILE A 340 -17.34 -9.96 -13.30
N ASN A 341 -17.23 -9.01 -14.20
CA ASN A 341 -16.35 -9.07 -15.37
C ASN A 341 -15.46 -7.82 -15.44
N SER A 342 -14.55 -7.77 -16.40
CA SER A 342 -13.62 -6.64 -16.59
C SER A 342 -14.35 -5.32 -16.90
N ASP A 343 -15.45 -5.38 -17.66
CA ASP A 343 -16.24 -4.20 -18.01
C ASP A 343 -16.99 -3.65 -16.79
N ASP A 344 -17.50 -4.52 -15.92
CA ASP A 344 -18.10 -4.14 -14.64
C ASP A 344 -17.11 -3.36 -13.77
N LEU A 345 -15.85 -3.80 -13.70
CA LEU A 345 -14.81 -3.11 -12.95
C LEU A 345 -14.54 -1.72 -13.53
N VAL A 346 -14.35 -1.60 -14.84
CA VAL A 346 -14.10 -0.31 -15.50
C VAL A 346 -15.30 0.62 -15.32
N ASN A 347 -16.52 0.12 -15.51
CA ASN A 347 -17.74 0.92 -15.45
C ASN A 347 -18.03 1.40 -14.01
N ASN A 348 -17.85 0.57 -13.00
CA ASN A 348 -18.14 0.93 -11.61
C ASN A 348 -17.02 1.73 -10.94
N LEU A 349 -15.76 1.39 -11.23
CA LEU A 349 -14.62 2.11 -10.67
C LEU A 349 -14.23 3.34 -11.49
N GLY A 350 -14.63 3.40 -12.76
CA GLY A 350 -14.34 4.50 -13.66
C GLY A 350 -12.86 4.62 -14.06
N ILE A 351 -12.01 3.69 -13.68
CA ILE A 351 -10.59 3.63 -14.04
C ILE A 351 -10.36 2.45 -14.98
N ASN A 352 -9.33 2.53 -15.82
CA ASN A 352 -8.99 1.40 -16.69
C ASN A 352 -8.34 0.26 -15.90
N LEU A 353 -8.26 -0.93 -16.51
CA LEU A 353 -7.73 -2.13 -15.85
C LEU A 353 -6.23 -2.00 -15.53
N ASP A 354 -5.44 -1.29 -16.35
CA ASP A 354 -4.02 -1.08 -16.11
C ASP A 354 -3.80 -0.22 -14.86
N ASP A 355 -4.62 0.81 -14.66
CA ASP A 355 -4.59 1.61 -13.43
C ASP A 355 -5.05 0.80 -12.23
N LEU A 356 -6.10 -0.02 -12.40
CA LEU A 356 -6.59 -0.91 -11.34
C LEU A 356 -5.49 -1.88 -10.91
N GLU A 357 -4.84 -2.57 -11.86
CA GLU A 357 -3.72 -3.47 -11.56
C GLU A 357 -2.62 -2.77 -10.75
N LYS A 358 -2.23 -1.57 -11.18
CA LYS A 358 -1.20 -0.79 -10.50
C LYS A 358 -1.56 -0.42 -9.07
N VAL A 359 -2.82 -0.04 -8.80
CA VAL A 359 -3.23 0.40 -7.46
C VAL A 359 -3.51 -0.75 -6.49
N VAL A 360 -3.83 -1.94 -7.01
CA VAL A 360 -4.02 -3.14 -6.18
C VAL A 360 -2.77 -4.03 -6.11
N GLY A 361 -1.72 -3.71 -6.90
CA GLY A 361 -0.45 -4.43 -6.91
C GLY A 361 -0.49 -5.76 -7.66
N LEU A 362 -1.26 -5.82 -8.73
CA LEU A 362 -1.30 -6.96 -9.65
C LEU A 362 -0.64 -6.57 -10.97
N SER A 363 0.18 -7.45 -11.53
CA SER A 363 0.85 -7.21 -12.81
C SER A 363 0.33 -8.18 -13.86
N ASN A 364 -0.17 -7.62 -14.99
CA ASN A 364 -0.69 -8.39 -16.15
C ASN A 364 -1.81 -9.38 -15.78
N PHE A 365 -2.53 -9.16 -14.69
CA PHE A 365 -3.53 -10.08 -14.16
C PHE A 365 -4.75 -10.19 -15.09
N PHE A 366 -5.27 -9.05 -15.56
CA PHE A 366 -6.43 -9.02 -16.44
C PHE A 366 -6.05 -9.34 -17.89
N GLU A 367 -4.84 -9.01 -18.34
CA GLU A 367 -4.37 -9.32 -19.70
C GLU A 367 -4.26 -10.84 -19.91
N HIS A 368 -3.66 -11.57 -18.98
CA HIS A 368 -3.57 -13.04 -19.05
C HIS A 368 -4.95 -13.70 -19.11
N ARG A 369 -5.96 -13.11 -18.47
CA ARG A 369 -7.33 -13.64 -18.47
C ARG A 369 -8.13 -13.27 -19.71
N ARG A 370 -7.85 -12.15 -20.39
CA ARG A 370 -8.44 -11.80 -21.70
C ARG A 370 -8.09 -12.82 -22.78
N ASN A 371 -6.91 -13.44 -22.67
CA ASN A 371 -6.41 -14.40 -23.66
C ASN A 371 -6.88 -15.85 -23.41
N ILE A 372 -7.61 -16.11 -22.33
CA ILE A 372 -8.21 -17.42 -22.08
C ILE A 372 -9.50 -17.48 -22.91
N ILE A 373 -9.44 -18.07 -24.07
CA ILE A 373 -10.63 -18.43 -24.87
C ILE A 373 -11.38 -19.49 -24.07
N LYS A 374 -12.48 -19.11 -23.41
CA LYS A 374 -13.41 -20.09 -22.85
C LYS A 374 -14.10 -20.77 -24.02
N PHE A 375 -13.73 -22.02 -24.31
CA PHE A 375 -14.54 -22.84 -25.22
C PHE A 375 -15.93 -22.98 -24.61
N PRO A 376 -17.01 -22.77 -25.42
CA PRO A 376 -18.34 -23.00 -24.92
C PRO A 376 -18.45 -24.44 -24.43
N SER A 377 -18.98 -24.63 -23.22
CA SER A 377 -19.24 -25.96 -22.69
C SER A 377 -20.26 -26.65 -23.60
N MET A 378 -19.87 -27.71 -24.26
CA MET A 378 -20.80 -28.56 -25.00
C MET A 378 -21.44 -29.52 -24.02
N HIS A 379 -22.73 -29.46 -23.84
CA HIS A 379 -23.50 -30.42 -23.07
C HIS A 379 -24.16 -31.40 -24.03
N ILE A 380 -24.07 -32.69 -23.73
CA ILE A 380 -24.84 -33.73 -24.44
C ILE A 380 -26.31 -33.52 -24.04
N ARG A 381 -27.20 -33.38 -25.03
CA ARG A 381 -28.65 -33.35 -24.75
C ARG A 381 -29.06 -34.66 -24.14
N GLU A 382 -29.63 -34.67 -22.95
CA GLU A 382 -30.11 -35.85 -22.24
C GLU A 382 -31.21 -36.61 -22.99
N GLU A 383 -31.86 -36.02 -23.98
CA GLU A 383 -32.94 -36.61 -24.77
C GLU A 383 -32.51 -37.74 -25.71
N ASN A 384 -31.20 -38.01 -25.90
CA ASN A 384 -30.69 -39.04 -26.82
C ASN A 384 -30.10 -40.28 -26.16
N ILE A 385 -30.35 -40.48 -24.88
CA ILE A 385 -29.98 -41.75 -24.22
C ILE A 385 -31.19 -42.67 -24.18
N GLU A 386 -31.53 -43.31 -25.29
CA GLU A 386 -32.44 -44.44 -25.25
C GLU A 386 -31.73 -45.61 -24.51
N PRO A 387 -32.39 -46.22 -23.50
CA PRO A 387 -31.84 -47.42 -22.88
C PRO A 387 -31.90 -48.56 -23.88
N HIS A 388 -30.74 -49.05 -24.32
CA HIS A 388 -30.67 -50.31 -25.04
C HIS A 388 -31.33 -51.39 -24.16
N LYS A 389 -32.54 -51.78 -24.56
CA LYS A 389 -33.21 -52.99 -24.04
C LYS A 389 -32.33 -54.19 -24.39
N GLN A 390 -31.80 -54.84 -23.38
CA GLN A 390 -31.23 -56.17 -23.53
C GLN A 390 -32.33 -57.13 -23.99
N MET A 391 -32.07 -57.84 -25.11
CA MET A 391 -32.66 -59.12 -25.41
C MET A 391 -31.81 -60.20 -24.79
#